data_e8c94f20f5ffc7ffc758aa7cec6c1dc8
#
_entry.id   e8c94f20f5ffc7ffc758aa7cec6c1dc8
#
_cell.length_a   1.000
_cell.length_b   1.000
_cell.length_c   1.000
_cell.angle_alpha   90.00
_cell.angle_beta   90.00
_cell.angle_gamma   90.00
#
_symmetry.space_group_name_H-M   'P 1'
#
loop_
_entity.id
_entity.type
_entity.pdbx_description
1 polymer ?
#
loop_
_entity_poly.entity_id
_entity_poly.type
_entity_poly.pdbx_seq_one_letter_code
_entity_poly.pdbx_strand_id
1 'polypeptide(L)'
;MNLIDSNDILKASKLNRFGGNLGGSLVAKLVMYIMRLNKINKLYSDVYSDNPEAFLDRLIEALGVTIEVNEEDLQKIPKEGAFITISNHPFGGLDGIILIKLLSKIRPDYKVMANFLLKKIVP
;
A
#
# COMPACT_ATOMS: atom_id res chain seq x y z
N MET A 1 -12.82 6.98 -6.42
CA MET A 1 -12.93 5.75 -5.60
C MET A 1 -12.27 6.01 -4.26
N ASN A 2 -12.92 5.75 -3.12
CA ASN A 2 -12.28 5.94 -1.81
C ASN A 2 -11.58 4.65 -1.41
N LEU A 3 -10.27 4.70 -1.20
CA LEU A 3 -9.46 3.57 -0.73
C LEU A 3 -9.84 3.19 0.71
N ILE A 4 -9.98 4.20 1.56
CA ILE A 4 -10.34 4.06 2.98
C ILE A 4 -11.53 4.96 3.26
N ASP A 5 -12.58 4.39 3.86
CA ASP A 5 -13.75 5.13 4.31
C ASP A 5 -13.93 5.08 5.85
N SER A 6 -14.91 5.84 6.34
CA SER A 6 -15.22 5.87 7.79
C SER A 6 -15.67 4.50 8.34
N ASN A 7 -16.25 3.63 7.51
CA ASN A 7 -16.69 2.30 7.91
C ASN A 7 -15.51 1.35 8.09
N ASP A 8 -14.44 1.51 7.28
CA ASP A 8 -13.21 0.73 7.43
C ASP A 8 -12.56 1.02 8.79
N ILE A 9 -12.54 2.30 9.20
CA ILE A 9 -12.00 2.70 10.51
C ILE A 9 -12.87 2.16 11.65
N LEU A 10 -14.18 2.23 11.52
CA LEU A 10 -15.11 1.68 12.51
C LEU A 10 -14.92 0.17 12.69
N LYS A 11 -14.75 -0.57 11.61
CA LYS A 11 -14.48 -2.02 11.64
C LYS A 11 -13.12 -2.35 12.26
N ALA A 12 -12.08 -1.60 11.90
CA ALA A 12 -10.73 -1.85 12.38
C ALA A 12 -10.53 -1.52 13.86
N SER A 13 -11.22 -0.48 14.36
CA SER A 13 -10.98 0.06 15.70
C SER A 13 -11.91 -0.46 16.79
N LYS A 14 -12.90 -1.32 16.48
CA LYS A 14 -13.97 -1.74 17.40
C LYS A 14 -14.71 -0.54 18.07
N LEU A 15 -14.59 0.64 17.51
CA LEU A 15 -15.18 1.89 18.03
C LEU A 15 -16.71 1.86 18.09
N ASN A 16 -17.36 0.94 17.36
CA ASN A 16 -18.79 0.68 17.46
C ASN A 16 -19.25 0.31 18.89
N ARG A 17 -18.32 -0.07 19.76
CA ARG A 17 -18.61 -0.46 21.15
C ARG A 17 -18.74 0.73 22.09
N PHE A 18 -18.24 1.92 21.70
CA PHE A 18 -18.07 3.09 22.59
C PHE A 18 -19.03 4.26 22.35
N GLY A 19 -20.06 4.15 21.54
CA GLY A 19 -20.91 5.34 21.36
C GLY A 19 -22.11 5.20 20.43
N GLY A 20 -22.55 4.00 20.11
CA GLY A 20 -23.64 3.83 19.16
C GLY A 20 -23.31 4.33 17.75
N ASN A 21 -24.24 4.22 16.81
CA ASN A 21 -23.99 4.56 15.39
C ASN A 21 -23.62 6.04 15.14
N LEU A 22 -24.05 6.97 15.99
CA LEU A 22 -23.79 8.42 15.78
C LEU A 22 -22.42 8.84 16.34
N GLY A 23 -22.05 8.41 17.54
CA GLY A 23 -20.76 8.76 18.14
C GLY A 23 -19.57 8.12 17.41
N GLY A 24 -19.69 6.87 17.00
CA GLY A 24 -18.66 6.17 16.25
C GLY A 24 -18.36 6.82 14.91
N SER A 25 -19.38 7.32 14.20
CA SER A 25 -19.20 8.01 12.90
C SER A 25 -18.44 9.33 13.03
N LEU A 26 -18.70 10.13 14.07
CA LEU A 26 -17.99 11.39 14.32
C LEU A 26 -16.51 11.13 14.64
N VAL A 27 -16.23 10.14 15.49
CA VAL A 27 -14.86 9.76 15.84
C VAL A 27 -14.11 9.23 14.61
N ALA A 28 -14.75 8.40 13.78
CA ALA A 28 -14.13 7.91 12.56
C ALA A 28 -13.77 9.06 11.58
N LYS A 29 -14.68 10.04 11.42
CA LYS A 29 -14.40 11.25 10.60
C LYS A 29 -13.26 12.08 11.17
N LEU A 30 -13.20 12.23 12.50
CA LEU A 30 -12.10 12.92 13.17
C LEU A 30 -10.77 12.21 12.96
N VAL A 31 -10.74 10.89 13.08
CA VAL A 31 -9.54 10.07 12.78
C VAL A 31 -9.12 10.25 11.32
N MET A 32 -10.06 10.18 10.37
CA MET A 32 -9.77 10.43 8.95
C MET A 32 -9.15 11.80 8.72
N TYR A 33 -9.65 12.82 9.39
CA TYR A 33 -9.14 14.19 9.29
C TYR A 33 -7.73 14.32 9.86
N ILE A 34 -7.51 13.84 11.10
CA ILE A 34 -6.20 13.91 11.78
C ILE A 34 -5.13 13.13 11.01
N MET A 35 -5.46 11.93 10.55
CA MET A 35 -4.56 11.09 9.76
C MET A 35 -4.45 11.53 8.28
N ARG A 36 -5.15 12.58 7.89
CA ARG A 36 -5.17 13.09 6.51
C ARG A 36 -5.52 12.03 5.46
N LEU A 37 -6.36 11.05 5.80
CA LEU A 37 -6.70 9.94 4.93
C LEU A 37 -7.39 10.40 3.63
N ASN A 38 -8.05 11.56 3.64
CA ASN A 38 -8.61 12.17 2.44
C ASN A 38 -7.53 12.53 1.40
N LYS A 39 -6.31 12.89 1.84
CA LYS A 39 -5.19 13.14 0.93
C LYS A 39 -4.68 11.83 0.32
N ILE A 40 -4.66 10.77 1.10
CA ILE A 40 -4.29 9.43 0.64
C ILE A 40 -5.33 8.93 -0.37
N ASN A 41 -6.62 9.09 -0.09
CA ASN A 41 -7.68 8.73 -1.01
C ASN A 41 -7.58 9.51 -2.34
N LYS A 42 -7.28 10.81 -2.27
CA LYS A 42 -7.08 11.63 -3.47
C LYS A 42 -5.86 11.13 -4.26
N LEU A 43 -4.70 11.00 -3.61
CA LEU A 43 -3.49 10.48 -4.25
C LEU A 43 -3.77 9.15 -4.95
N TYR A 44 -4.44 8.23 -4.24
CA TYR A 44 -4.79 6.92 -4.80
C TYR A 44 -5.66 7.04 -6.05
N SER A 45 -6.70 7.90 -6.02
CA SER A 45 -7.56 8.10 -7.18
C SER A 45 -6.84 8.72 -8.38
N ASP A 46 -5.87 9.58 -8.11
CA ASP A 46 -5.09 10.28 -9.15
C ASP A 46 -4.10 9.33 -9.85
N VAL A 47 -3.56 8.32 -9.12
CA VAL A 47 -2.57 7.38 -9.65
C VAL A 47 -3.18 6.04 -10.07
N TYR A 48 -4.45 5.78 -9.77
CA TYR A 48 -5.10 4.51 -10.03
C TYR A 48 -4.99 4.07 -11.50
N SER A 49 -4.72 2.81 -11.70
CA SER A 49 -4.67 2.16 -13.01
C SER A 49 -5.06 0.69 -12.85
N ASP A 50 -5.79 0.13 -13.79
CA ASP A 50 -6.11 -1.30 -13.84
C ASP A 50 -4.87 -2.16 -14.16
N ASN A 51 -3.81 -1.53 -14.69
CA ASN A 51 -2.52 -2.18 -14.88
C ASN A 51 -1.67 -1.97 -13.62
N PRO A 52 -1.31 -3.05 -12.89
CA PRO A 52 -0.53 -2.96 -11.65
C PRO A 52 0.83 -2.28 -11.82
N GLU A 53 1.51 -2.52 -12.94
CA GLU A 53 2.82 -1.92 -13.19
C GLU A 53 2.70 -0.40 -13.39
N ALA A 54 1.75 0.04 -14.21
CA ALA A 54 1.47 1.46 -14.42
C ALA A 54 1.01 2.17 -13.13
N PHE A 55 0.24 1.47 -12.28
CA PHE A 55 -0.14 1.98 -10.96
C PHE A 55 1.09 2.21 -10.06
N LEU A 56 1.99 1.24 -9.98
CA LEU A 56 3.20 1.35 -9.17
C LEU A 56 4.11 2.49 -9.66
N ASP A 57 4.25 2.63 -10.98
CA ASP A 57 5.06 3.69 -11.58
C ASP A 57 4.52 5.09 -11.23
N ARG A 58 3.23 5.31 -11.44
CA ARG A 58 2.57 6.59 -11.12
C ARG A 58 2.61 6.90 -9.62
N LEU A 59 2.45 5.88 -8.78
CA LEU A 59 2.47 6.06 -7.34
C LEU A 59 3.86 6.48 -6.84
N ILE A 60 4.93 5.86 -7.33
CA ILE A 60 6.31 6.19 -6.98
C ILE A 60 6.65 7.61 -7.48
N GLU A 61 6.27 7.94 -8.70
CA GLU A 61 6.43 9.28 -9.27
C GLU A 61 5.69 10.35 -8.45
N ALA A 62 4.42 10.11 -8.12
CA ALA A 62 3.61 11.04 -7.34
C ALA A 62 4.12 11.26 -5.92
N LEU A 63 4.83 10.26 -5.36
CA LEU A 63 5.51 10.37 -4.07
C LEU A 63 6.88 11.04 -4.17
N GLY A 64 7.37 11.36 -5.38
CA GLY A 64 8.68 11.96 -5.60
C GLY A 64 9.85 11.07 -5.23
N VAL A 65 9.68 9.74 -5.32
CA VAL A 65 10.68 8.76 -4.90
C VAL A 65 11.52 8.35 -6.09
N THR A 66 12.84 8.45 -5.95
CA THR A 66 13.81 7.88 -6.88
C THR A 66 14.34 6.57 -6.31
N ILE A 67 14.29 5.51 -7.11
CA ILE A 67 14.80 4.19 -6.73
C ILE A 67 16.16 4.01 -7.37
N GLU A 68 17.19 3.89 -6.55
CA GLU A 68 18.55 3.55 -6.99
C GLU A 68 18.84 2.10 -6.61
N VAL A 69 19.24 1.30 -7.59
CA VAL A 69 19.52 -0.13 -7.39
C VAL A 69 20.79 -0.50 -8.13
N ASN A 70 21.62 -1.30 -7.50
CA ASN A 70 22.77 -1.86 -8.17
C ASN A 70 22.33 -3.03 -9.08
N GLU A 71 22.62 -2.93 -10.36
CA GLU A 71 22.32 -3.95 -11.36
C GLU A 71 22.93 -5.33 -11.02
N GLU A 72 24.12 -5.36 -10.44
CA GLU A 72 24.77 -6.60 -10.02
C GLU A 72 23.99 -7.30 -8.90
N ASP A 73 23.33 -6.55 -8.01
CA ASP A 73 22.51 -7.13 -6.95
C ASP A 73 21.20 -7.68 -7.50
N LEU A 74 20.61 -7.05 -8.50
CA LEU A 74 19.45 -7.58 -9.20
C LEU A 74 19.74 -8.91 -9.89
N GLN A 75 20.94 -9.08 -10.44
CA GLN A 75 21.35 -10.33 -11.08
C GLN A 75 21.50 -11.51 -10.11
N LYS A 76 21.71 -11.25 -8.81
CA LYS A 76 21.78 -12.28 -7.76
C LYS A 76 20.42 -12.87 -7.40
N ILE A 77 19.33 -12.22 -7.80
CA ILE A 77 17.98 -12.70 -7.51
C ILE A 77 17.72 -13.98 -8.30
N PRO A 78 17.31 -15.10 -7.65
CA PRO A 78 17.03 -16.34 -8.34
C PRO A 78 15.91 -16.17 -9.36
N LYS A 79 16.17 -16.51 -10.61
CA LYS A 79 15.17 -16.44 -11.69
C LYS A 79 14.18 -17.59 -11.63
N GLU A 80 14.58 -18.72 -11.03
CA GLU A 80 13.77 -19.93 -10.90
C GLU A 80 13.87 -20.50 -9.48
N GLY A 81 12.96 -21.39 -9.14
CA GLY A 81 12.92 -22.04 -7.83
C GLY A 81 12.28 -21.18 -6.74
N ALA A 82 12.09 -21.77 -5.57
CA ALA A 82 11.51 -21.11 -4.42
C ALA A 82 12.56 -20.21 -3.73
N PHE A 83 12.15 -19.00 -3.36
CA PHE A 83 12.97 -18.08 -2.57
C PHE A 83 12.09 -17.22 -1.66
N ILE A 84 12.68 -16.68 -0.61
CA ILE A 84 12.03 -15.77 0.32
C ILE A 84 12.88 -14.50 0.40
N THR A 85 12.24 -13.35 0.27
CA THR A 85 12.90 -12.06 0.50
C THR A 85 12.61 -11.56 1.91
N ILE A 86 13.62 -11.01 2.53
CA ILE A 86 13.51 -10.37 3.85
C ILE A 86 14.08 -8.96 3.71
N SER A 87 13.36 -7.97 4.18
CA SER A 87 13.83 -6.59 4.24
C SER A 87 13.44 -5.93 5.55
N ASN A 88 14.24 -4.95 5.98
CA ASN A 88 13.80 -3.99 6.96
C ASN A 88 12.70 -3.11 6.33
N HIS A 89 11.89 -2.47 7.19
CA HIS A 89 10.67 -1.79 6.77
C HIS A 89 10.54 -0.40 7.45
N PRO A 90 11.59 0.46 7.34
CA PRO A 90 11.63 1.73 8.07
C PRO A 90 10.59 2.75 7.58
N PHE A 91 10.22 2.71 6.30
CA PHE A 91 9.27 3.65 5.69
C PHE A 91 7.87 3.05 5.49
N GLY A 92 7.58 1.91 6.10
CA GLY A 92 6.25 1.29 6.06
C GLY A 92 5.83 0.85 4.65
N GLY A 93 4.64 1.26 4.20
CA GLY A 93 4.08 0.82 2.92
C GLY A 93 4.96 1.10 1.69
N LEU A 94 5.81 2.13 1.75
CA LEU A 94 6.66 2.52 0.63
C LEU A 94 7.71 1.44 0.31
N ASP A 95 8.34 0.86 1.33
CA ASP A 95 9.33 -0.22 1.13
C ASP A 95 8.71 -1.42 0.43
N GLY A 96 7.49 -1.79 0.84
CA GLY A 96 6.75 -2.88 0.21
C GLY A 96 6.43 -2.60 -1.26
N ILE A 97 6.02 -1.36 -1.59
CA ILE A 97 5.73 -0.93 -2.97
C ILE A 97 6.99 -1.01 -3.84
N ILE A 98 8.14 -0.53 -3.33
CA ILE A 98 9.42 -0.60 -4.03
C ILE A 98 9.82 -2.05 -4.29
N LEU A 99 9.72 -2.92 -3.28
CA LEU A 99 10.03 -4.34 -3.44
C LEU A 99 9.13 -5.02 -4.46
N ILE A 100 7.82 -4.77 -4.41
CA ILE A 100 6.89 -5.32 -5.41
C ILE A 100 7.31 -4.88 -6.80
N LYS A 101 7.58 -3.58 -7.00
CA LYS A 101 7.98 -3.05 -8.31
C LYS A 101 9.26 -3.69 -8.85
N LEU A 102 10.28 -3.84 -8.01
CA LEU A 102 11.57 -4.39 -8.43
C LEU A 102 11.48 -5.90 -8.69
N LEU A 103 10.86 -6.63 -7.77
CA LEU A 103 10.85 -8.08 -7.82
C LEU A 103 9.86 -8.64 -8.84
N SER A 104 8.71 -8.01 -9.04
CA SER A 104 7.74 -8.46 -10.05
C SER A 104 8.26 -8.40 -11.48
N LYS A 105 9.22 -7.51 -11.78
CA LYS A 105 9.89 -7.45 -13.08
C LYS A 105 10.82 -8.64 -13.35
N ILE A 106 11.43 -9.16 -12.27
CA ILE A 106 12.38 -10.29 -12.36
C ILE A 106 11.64 -11.61 -12.20
N ARG A 107 10.64 -11.63 -11.32
CA ARG A 107 9.84 -12.79 -10.94
C ARG A 107 8.35 -12.43 -11.00
N PRO A 108 7.69 -12.66 -12.13
CA PRO A 108 6.25 -12.39 -12.27
C PRO A 108 5.38 -13.22 -11.31
N ASP A 109 5.92 -14.33 -10.80
CA ASP A 109 5.30 -15.19 -9.79
C ASP A 109 5.50 -14.71 -8.34
N TYR A 110 6.20 -13.57 -8.13
CA TYR A 110 6.46 -13.01 -6.80
C TYR A 110 5.16 -12.68 -6.07
N LYS A 111 5.07 -13.13 -4.82
CA LYS A 111 3.89 -12.89 -3.96
C LYS A 111 4.32 -12.25 -2.66
N VAL A 112 3.60 -11.23 -2.26
CA VAL A 112 3.84 -10.52 -1.00
C VAL A 112 2.88 -11.03 0.06
N MET A 113 3.41 -11.44 1.21
CA MET A 113 2.59 -11.70 2.37
C MET A 113 2.30 -10.38 3.07
N ALA A 114 1.07 -9.96 3.01
CA ALA A 114 0.64 -8.67 3.51
C ALA A 114 -0.71 -8.78 4.24
N ASN A 115 -0.98 -7.79 5.05
CA ASN A 115 -2.26 -7.69 5.73
C ASN A 115 -3.38 -7.38 4.71
N PHE A 116 -4.64 -7.70 5.07
CA PHE A 116 -5.81 -7.57 4.21
C PHE A 116 -6.05 -6.14 3.67
N LEU A 117 -5.54 -5.10 4.35
CA LEU A 117 -5.66 -3.71 3.89
C LEU A 117 -4.88 -3.47 2.60
N LEU A 118 -3.74 -4.14 2.41
CA LEU A 118 -2.93 -3.99 1.20
C LEU A 118 -3.58 -4.60 -0.04
N LYS A 119 -4.49 -5.57 0.12
CA LYS A 119 -5.31 -6.07 -1.00
C LYS A 119 -6.22 -5.02 -1.63
N LYS A 120 -6.52 -3.94 -0.89
CA LYS A 120 -7.33 -2.82 -1.40
C LYS A 120 -6.48 -1.78 -2.14
N ILE A 121 -5.17 -1.79 -1.93
CA ILE A 121 -4.24 -0.76 -2.41
C ILE A 121 -3.64 -1.12 -3.76
N VAL A 122 -3.24 -2.38 -3.92
CA VAL A 122 -2.61 -2.84 -5.17
C VAL A 122 -3.68 -3.53 -6.00
N PRO A 123 -3.94 -3.04 -7.22
CA PRO A 123 -4.91 -3.65 -8.14
C PRO A 123 -4.50 -5.05 -8.56
#